data_0b01eebcd1f69854abc706d3dd52a92c
#
_entry.id   0b01eebcd1f69854abc706d3dd52a92c
#
_cell.length_a   1.000
_cell.length_b   1.000
_cell.length_c   1.000
_cell.angle_alpha   90.00
_cell.angle_beta   90.00
_cell.angle_gamma   90.00
#
_symmetry.space_group_name_H-M   'P 1'
#
loop_
_entity.id
_entity.type
_entity.pdbx_description
1 polymer ?
#
loop_
_entity_poly.entity_id
_entity_poly.type
_entity_poly.pdbx_seq_one_letter_code
_entity_poly.pdbx_strand_id
1 'polypeptide(L)'
;MPTYSAGAVTPDIEPFAISVPDADLDDLRSRLDRVRLPEPQTVADTSQGVPLDQMRALLAALREVDWRAREKTWNAIGHFRTVIDGLELAFWHVRSPEPAATPLLLTHGWPGSILE
;
A
#
# COMPACT_ATOMS: atom_id res chain seq x y z
N MET A 1 -2.39 -31.12 18.68
CA MET A 1 -3.14 -29.88 18.28
C MET A 1 -2.99 -28.88 19.41
N PRO A 2 -2.26 -27.76 19.25
CA PRO A 2 -2.24 -26.74 20.29
C PRO A 2 -3.60 -26.08 20.38
N THR A 3 -4.24 -26.17 21.53
CA THR A 3 -5.48 -25.42 21.82
C THR A 3 -5.10 -23.99 22.10
N TYR A 4 -5.40 -23.09 21.15
CA TYR A 4 -5.24 -21.65 21.31
C TYR A 4 -6.37 -21.18 22.26
N SER A 5 -6.03 -20.98 23.53
CA SER A 5 -6.92 -20.31 24.48
C SER A 5 -6.73 -18.81 24.28
N ALA A 6 -7.50 -18.24 23.39
CA ALA A 6 -7.59 -16.79 23.24
C ALA A 6 -8.39 -16.25 24.44
N GLY A 7 -7.68 -15.76 25.45
CA GLY A 7 -8.25 -14.73 26.31
C GLY A 7 -8.59 -13.55 25.39
N ALA A 8 -9.89 -13.24 25.22
CA ALA A 8 -10.34 -12.18 24.36
C ALA A 8 -9.89 -10.82 24.95
N VAL A 9 -8.65 -10.43 24.68
CA VAL A 9 -8.26 -9.04 24.73
C VAL A 9 -8.89 -8.39 23.52
N THR A 10 -9.90 -7.56 23.74
CA THR A 10 -10.45 -6.72 22.67
C THR A 10 -9.30 -5.85 22.16
N PRO A 11 -8.82 -6.03 20.93
CA PRO A 11 -7.71 -5.23 20.44
C PRO A 11 -8.14 -3.76 20.39
N ASP A 12 -7.27 -2.89 20.86
CA ASP A 12 -7.50 -1.45 20.77
C ASP A 12 -7.42 -1.06 19.29
N ILE A 13 -8.50 -0.50 18.76
CA ILE A 13 -8.60 -0.07 17.36
C ILE A 13 -8.56 1.45 17.33
N GLU A 14 -7.49 1.99 16.76
CA GLU A 14 -7.27 3.41 16.67
C GLU A 14 -7.45 3.92 15.24
N PRO A 15 -8.03 5.11 15.03
CA PRO A 15 -7.96 5.77 13.75
C PRO A 15 -6.50 5.99 13.34
N PHE A 16 -6.21 5.76 12.07
CA PHE A 16 -4.90 5.93 11.49
C PHE A 16 -4.97 6.86 10.28
N ALA A 17 -4.02 7.77 10.14
CA ALA A 17 -3.88 8.63 8.98
C ALA A 17 -2.48 8.46 8.38
N ILE A 18 -2.44 8.25 7.07
CA ILE A 18 -1.20 8.29 6.30
C ILE A 18 -0.73 9.73 6.26
N SER A 19 0.49 9.99 6.74
CA SER A 19 1.14 11.30 6.74
C SER A 19 2.64 11.10 6.58
N VAL A 20 3.09 10.93 5.35
CA VAL A 20 4.51 10.73 5.03
C VAL A 20 5.25 12.06 5.22
N PRO A 21 6.35 12.11 5.99
CA PRO A 21 7.14 13.33 6.14
C PRO A 21 7.62 13.90 4.80
N ASP A 22 7.67 15.23 4.68
CA ASP A 22 8.17 15.87 3.45
C ASP A 22 9.62 15.44 3.14
N ALA A 23 10.45 15.26 4.15
CA ALA A 23 11.82 14.78 3.97
C ALA A 23 11.90 13.41 3.27
N ASP A 24 10.95 12.49 3.57
CA ASP A 24 10.91 11.17 2.94
C ASP A 24 10.44 11.28 1.47
N LEU A 25 9.50 12.19 1.18
CA LEU A 25 9.07 12.47 -0.19
C LEU A 25 10.19 13.13 -1.00
N ASP A 26 10.98 13.99 -0.41
CA ASP A 26 12.14 14.62 -1.05
C ASP A 26 13.26 13.61 -1.29
N ASP A 27 13.49 12.67 -0.35
CA ASP A 27 14.42 11.56 -0.57
C ASP A 27 13.95 10.66 -1.71
N LEU A 28 12.65 10.32 -1.77
CA LEU A 28 12.08 9.57 -2.90
C LEU A 28 12.34 10.28 -4.24
N ARG A 29 12.03 11.58 -4.34
CA ARG A 29 12.28 12.37 -5.55
C ARG A 29 13.75 12.35 -5.94
N SER A 30 14.64 12.58 -4.97
CA SER A 30 16.09 12.53 -5.17
C SER A 30 16.60 11.16 -5.67
N ARG A 31 16.00 10.06 -5.20
CA ARG A 31 16.32 8.71 -5.68
C ARG A 31 15.80 8.47 -7.09
N LEU A 32 14.59 8.92 -7.40
CA LEU A 32 14.01 8.83 -8.74
C LEU A 32 14.85 9.60 -9.78
N ASP A 33 15.41 10.76 -9.40
CA ASP A 33 16.28 11.55 -10.29
C ASP A 33 17.63 10.89 -10.58
N ARG A 34 18.10 10.06 -9.66
CA ARG A 34 19.38 9.34 -9.75
C ARG A 34 19.23 7.87 -10.09
N VAL A 35 18.05 7.43 -10.53
CA VAL A 35 17.80 6.02 -10.87
C VAL A 35 18.73 5.59 -12.01
N ARG A 36 19.38 4.44 -11.84
CA ARG A 36 20.17 3.79 -12.87
C ARG A 36 19.40 2.60 -13.39
N LEU A 37 18.96 2.69 -14.63
CA LEU A 37 18.28 1.60 -15.30
C LEU A 37 19.29 0.60 -15.89
N PRO A 38 18.91 -0.68 -16.02
CA PRO A 38 19.72 -1.68 -16.70
C PRO A 38 19.79 -1.40 -18.21
N GLU A 39 20.57 -2.19 -18.91
CA GLU A 39 20.58 -2.23 -20.38
C GLU A 39 19.20 -2.64 -20.92
N PRO A 40 18.82 -2.19 -22.13
CA PRO A 40 17.58 -2.59 -22.76
C PRO A 40 17.55 -4.09 -23.05
N GLN A 41 16.35 -4.65 -23.11
CA GLN A 41 16.12 -6.01 -23.57
C GLN A 41 16.67 -6.22 -24.99
N THR A 42 17.12 -7.44 -25.31
CA THR A 42 17.66 -7.80 -26.62
C THR A 42 16.61 -8.33 -27.59
N VAL A 43 15.34 -8.46 -27.12
CA VAL A 43 14.20 -8.93 -27.93
C VAL A 43 13.17 -7.81 -28.07
N ALA A 44 12.32 -7.91 -29.09
CA ALA A 44 11.30 -6.89 -29.37
C ALA A 44 9.98 -7.10 -28.61
N ASP A 45 9.91 -8.14 -27.78
CA ASP A 45 8.72 -8.51 -27.02
C ASP A 45 8.97 -8.47 -25.51
N THR A 46 8.01 -8.95 -24.70
CA THR A 46 8.07 -8.97 -23.23
C THR A 46 8.61 -10.28 -22.64
N SER A 47 9.20 -11.15 -23.45
CA SER A 47 9.68 -12.47 -22.99
C SER A 47 10.84 -12.39 -21.99
N GLN A 48 11.58 -11.28 -21.95
CA GLN A 48 12.65 -11.01 -20.98
C GLN A 48 12.16 -10.16 -19.78
N GLY A 49 10.88 -9.88 -19.67
CA GLY A 49 10.31 -9.07 -18.60
C GLY A 49 9.79 -7.72 -19.10
N VAL A 50 9.75 -6.73 -18.19
CA VAL A 50 9.26 -5.38 -18.52
C VAL A 50 10.25 -4.66 -19.43
N PRO A 51 9.84 -4.23 -20.64
CA PRO A 51 10.69 -3.45 -21.54
C PRO A 51 11.18 -2.14 -20.91
N LEU A 52 12.38 -1.73 -21.28
CA LEU A 52 13.03 -0.56 -20.67
C LEU A 52 12.27 0.75 -20.92
N ASP A 53 11.61 0.89 -22.05
CA ASP A 53 10.77 2.05 -22.37
C ASP A 53 9.53 2.13 -21.47
N GLN A 54 8.89 0.99 -21.18
CA GLN A 54 7.79 0.93 -20.22
C GLN A 54 8.25 1.28 -18.80
N MET A 55 9.43 0.81 -18.38
CA MET A 55 10.02 1.18 -17.09
C MET A 55 10.29 2.68 -17.01
N ARG A 56 10.80 3.29 -18.06
CA ARG A 56 11.01 4.74 -18.13
C ARG A 56 9.69 5.52 -18.04
N ALA A 57 8.66 5.06 -18.73
CA ALA A 57 7.33 5.68 -18.68
C ALA A 57 6.72 5.58 -17.26
N LEU A 58 6.87 4.43 -16.59
CA LEU A 58 6.41 4.24 -15.21
C LEU A 58 7.15 5.17 -14.24
N LEU A 59 8.46 5.29 -14.35
CA LEU A 59 9.25 6.20 -13.51
C LEU A 59 8.89 7.68 -13.75
N ALA A 60 8.63 8.06 -15.00
CA ALA A 60 8.14 9.39 -15.31
C ALA A 60 6.78 9.65 -14.68
N ALA A 61 5.84 8.71 -14.80
CA ALA A 61 4.53 8.82 -14.16
C ALA A 61 4.64 8.90 -12.63
N LEU A 62 5.55 8.14 -12.01
CA LEU A 62 5.76 8.18 -10.57
C LEU A 62 6.29 9.53 -10.07
N ARG A 63 7.11 10.23 -10.87
CA ARG A 63 7.59 11.58 -10.55
C ARG A 63 6.48 12.62 -10.51
N GLU A 64 5.45 12.43 -11.34
CA GLU A 64 4.31 13.35 -11.46
C GLU A 64 3.20 13.08 -10.41
N VAL A 65 3.35 12.07 -9.57
CA VAL A 65 2.34 11.73 -8.56
C VAL A 65 2.23 12.86 -7.52
N ASP A 66 1.04 13.44 -7.42
CA ASP A 66 0.68 14.30 -6.30
C ASP A 66 0.40 13.41 -5.06
N TRP A 67 1.44 13.20 -4.27
CA TRP A 67 1.37 12.35 -3.08
C TRP A 67 0.35 12.89 -2.07
N ARG A 68 0.27 14.20 -1.87
CA ARG A 68 -0.65 14.79 -0.90
C ARG A 68 -2.11 14.60 -1.29
N ALA A 69 -2.41 14.69 -2.58
CA ALA A 69 -3.74 14.35 -3.08
C ALA A 69 -4.08 12.86 -2.87
N ARG A 70 -3.10 11.95 -3.03
CA ARG A 70 -3.27 10.52 -2.74
C ARG A 70 -3.52 10.26 -1.27
N GLU A 71 -2.71 10.81 -0.36
CA GLU A 71 -2.93 10.71 1.09
C GLU A 71 -4.33 11.16 1.48
N LYS A 72 -4.78 12.30 0.97
CA LYS A 72 -6.12 12.81 1.24
C LYS A 72 -7.21 11.82 0.80
N THR A 73 -7.06 11.22 -0.39
CA THR A 73 -8.01 10.24 -0.91
C THR A 73 -8.05 8.99 -0.03
N TRP A 74 -6.90 8.44 0.31
CA TRP A 74 -6.81 7.21 1.12
C TRP A 74 -7.29 7.44 2.56
N ASN A 75 -6.93 8.55 3.17
CA ASN A 75 -7.36 8.88 4.53
C ASN A 75 -8.88 9.11 4.64
N ALA A 76 -9.56 9.41 3.53
CA ALA A 76 -11.02 9.56 3.51
C ALA A 76 -11.78 8.23 3.55
N ILE A 77 -11.12 7.08 3.34
CA ILE A 77 -11.78 5.75 3.28
C ILE A 77 -12.17 5.23 4.67
N GLY A 78 -11.51 5.69 5.73
CA GLY A 78 -11.67 5.13 7.08
C GLY A 78 -10.57 4.10 7.38
N HIS A 79 -9.40 4.61 7.69
CA HIS A 79 -8.18 3.85 7.95
C HIS A 79 -7.98 3.71 9.45
N PHE A 80 -7.64 2.51 9.89
CA PHE A 80 -7.44 2.15 11.28
C PHE A 80 -6.17 1.32 11.45
N ARG A 81 -5.68 1.26 12.67
CA ARG A 81 -4.63 0.34 13.09
C ARG A 81 -5.00 -0.36 14.38
N THR A 82 -4.42 -1.51 14.59
CA THR A 82 -4.52 -2.29 15.81
C THR A 82 -3.26 -3.14 16.01
N VAL A 83 -3.11 -3.72 17.19
CA VAL A 83 -2.01 -4.66 17.47
C VAL A 83 -2.61 -6.02 17.76
N ILE A 84 -2.16 -7.05 17.03
CA ILE A 84 -2.53 -8.46 17.25
C ILE A 84 -1.25 -9.26 17.41
N ASP A 85 -1.13 -9.95 18.54
CA ASP A 85 0.05 -10.79 18.89
C ASP A 85 1.39 -10.02 18.76
N GLY A 86 1.38 -8.72 19.11
CA GLY A 86 2.57 -7.86 19.04
C GLY A 86 2.89 -7.30 17.65
N LEU A 87 2.06 -7.57 16.64
CA LEU A 87 2.21 -7.03 15.29
C LEU A 87 1.22 -5.90 15.05
N GLU A 88 1.71 -4.75 14.58
CA GLU A 88 0.86 -3.67 14.10
C GLU A 88 0.21 -4.07 12.76
N LEU A 89 -1.10 -3.93 12.70
CA LEU A 89 -1.90 -4.13 11.51
C LEU A 89 -2.64 -2.86 11.14
N ALA A 90 -2.48 -2.40 9.91
CA ALA A 90 -3.26 -1.32 9.34
C ALA A 90 -4.33 -1.91 8.42
N PHE A 91 -5.55 -1.36 8.46
CA PHE A 91 -6.67 -1.85 7.67
C PHE A 91 -7.67 -0.74 7.36
N TRP A 92 -8.44 -0.93 6.33
CA TRP A 92 -9.62 -0.12 6.05
C TRP A 92 -10.88 -0.79 6.58
N HIS A 93 -11.77 0.00 7.14
CA HIS A 93 -13.09 -0.45 7.57
C HIS A 93 -14.15 0.44 6.95
N VAL A 94 -14.81 -0.10 5.94
CA VAL A 94 -15.91 0.57 5.23
C VAL A 94 -17.21 -0.09 5.59
N ARG A 95 -18.13 0.67 6.18
CA ARG A 95 -19.46 0.16 6.52
C ARG A 95 -20.38 0.28 5.31
N SER A 96 -21.13 -0.81 5.05
CA SER A 96 -22.21 -0.78 4.07
C SER A 96 -23.37 0.10 4.58
N PRO A 97 -24.05 0.83 3.71
CA PRO A 97 -25.33 1.47 4.04
C PRO A 97 -26.47 0.45 4.22
N GLU A 98 -26.30 -0.79 3.77
CA GLU A 98 -27.32 -1.85 3.87
C GLU A 98 -27.32 -2.48 5.26
N PRO A 99 -28.47 -2.46 6.01
CA PRO A 99 -28.52 -2.94 7.39
C PRO A 99 -28.18 -4.43 7.58
N ALA A 100 -28.45 -5.25 6.56
CA ALA A 100 -28.21 -6.70 6.58
C ALA A 100 -27.01 -7.12 5.73
N ALA A 101 -26.07 -6.23 5.48
CA ALA A 101 -24.88 -6.55 4.71
C ALA A 101 -24.03 -7.64 5.38
N THR A 102 -23.61 -8.63 4.60
CA THR A 102 -22.69 -9.65 5.07
C THR A 102 -21.29 -9.04 5.24
N PRO A 103 -20.63 -9.21 6.40
CA PRO A 103 -19.25 -8.77 6.57
C PRO A 103 -18.34 -9.49 5.60
N LEU A 104 -17.44 -8.73 4.97
CA LEU A 104 -16.42 -9.26 4.06
C LEU A 104 -15.02 -8.83 4.53
N LEU A 105 -14.14 -9.80 4.74
CA LEU A 105 -12.73 -9.58 5.02
C LEU A 105 -11.92 -9.85 3.76
N LEU A 106 -11.14 -8.85 3.34
CA LEU A 106 -10.22 -8.96 2.22
C LEU A 106 -8.79 -8.81 2.73
N THR A 107 -7.92 -9.72 2.34
CA THR A 107 -6.47 -9.65 2.62
C THR A 107 -5.72 -9.55 1.30
N HIS A 108 -4.76 -8.62 1.25
CA HIS A 108 -3.87 -8.52 0.08
C HIS A 108 -2.81 -9.63 0.09
N GLY A 109 -2.15 -9.85 -1.07
CA GLY A 109 -1.02 -10.75 -1.22
C GLY A 109 0.33 -10.03 -1.15
N TRP A 110 1.42 -10.78 -1.02
CA TRP A 110 2.75 -10.24 -1.16
C TRP A 110 3.12 -10.11 -2.66
N PRO A 111 3.74 -9.00 -3.11
CA PRO A 111 4.25 -7.83 -2.38
C PRO A 111 3.28 -6.63 -2.28
N GLY A 112 2.00 -6.88 -2.35
CA GLY A 112 0.98 -5.83 -2.34
C GLY A 112 0.76 -5.14 -1.00
N SER A 113 -0.33 -4.37 -0.93
CA SER A 113 -0.75 -3.65 0.26
C SER A 113 -2.28 -3.48 0.28
N ILE A 114 -2.82 -2.90 1.34
CA ILE A 114 -4.25 -2.55 1.43
C ILE A 114 -4.70 -1.54 0.35
N LEU A 115 -3.78 -1.00 -0.45
CA LEU A 115 -4.08 -0.06 -1.55
C LEU A 115 -4.44 -0.74 -2.87
N GLU A 116 -4.43 -2.08 -2.94
CA GLU A 116 -4.82 -2.86 -4.12
C GLU A 116 -6.30 -2.77 -4.45
#